data_897d71667a0a60373baad8302e4e9984
#
_entry.id   897d71667a0a60373baad8302e4e9984
#
_cell.length_a   1.000
_cell.length_b   1.000
_cell.length_c   1.000
_cell.angle_alpha   90.00
_cell.angle_beta   90.00
_cell.angle_gamma   90.00
#
_symmetry.space_group_name_H-M   'P 1'
#
loop_
_entity.id
_entity.type
_entity.pdbx_description
1 polymer ?
#
loop_
_entity_poly.entity_id
_entity_poly.type
_entity_poly.pdbx_seq_one_letter_code
_entity_poly.pdbx_strand_id
1 'polypeptide(L)'
;MIKFGTGGWRAFIGEEFTKDNVRLVAQAVANITNRESVADRGFVIGYDRRFLSDKAGRWFAEVLAANGIVVSFIDKFVPTPIVMFKAKEMGCAYSACITASHNPADYNGIKVFIEGGRDADEIITQKIESQINTLTAQDVKSVDFEQAVEDKLIQIINPMNEFVDSIINFIDIESIKKANLRVLIDPMFGVAKNALQTVLINGRCDVDVINDGKNPDFGGLMPSPSAATLYRLMHLVKEQGYDIGIGTDGDADRLGIIDEKGNFIHPNEVLILLYYYLLEYKGWTGSVVRNIATTHLLDKIAEDHGEKCFEVPVGFKHISSQMEADDSLIGGESSGGLTIRGHIKGKDGVFASSLLVEMISVTGKKLSELLDEIYGKYGYAYMAEGDCKFKPAQKEVLFNKIYVEKQLPEFEFEIEKVSYEDGAKVYFKNGGWIIARFSGTEPLLRIFAEMQDKDTAERVLQQFKDFLSL
;
A
#
# COMPACT_ATOMS: atom_id res chain seq x y z
N MET A 1 7.93 10.44 21.75
CA MET A 1 8.21 8.97 21.91
C MET A 1 7.99 8.32 20.53
N ILE A 2 8.99 7.63 20.00
CA ILE A 2 8.92 6.98 18.67
C ILE A 2 7.94 5.81 18.77
N LYS A 3 6.89 5.83 17.90
CA LYS A 3 5.89 4.77 17.80
C LYS A 3 5.72 4.36 16.35
N PHE A 4 5.70 3.08 16.09
CA PHE A 4 5.41 2.51 14.79
C PHE A 4 3.90 2.33 14.62
N GLY A 5 3.35 2.97 13.60
CA GLY A 5 1.99 2.75 13.16
C GLY A 5 1.87 1.60 12.15
N THR A 6 0.73 1.50 11.49
CA THR A 6 0.54 0.58 10.37
C THR A 6 1.47 0.98 9.22
N GLY A 7 2.48 0.16 8.94
CA GLY A 7 3.42 0.39 7.84
C GLY A 7 4.63 1.28 8.14
N GLY A 8 5.04 1.46 9.41
CA GLY A 8 6.29 2.11 9.78
C GLY A 8 6.14 3.27 10.79
N TRP A 9 7.27 3.86 11.15
CA TRP A 9 7.31 5.11 11.91
C TRP A 9 7.17 6.31 10.97
N ARG A 10 6.30 7.26 11.29
CA ARG A 10 6.09 8.51 10.55
C ARG A 10 6.04 9.68 11.52
N ALA A 11 6.70 10.78 11.17
CA ALA A 11 6.84 11.92 12.05
C ALA A 11 7.03 13.22 11.26
N PHE A 12 6.73 14.35 11.91
CA PHE A 12 6.98 15.69 11.36
C PHE A 12 8.48 15.95 11.22
N ILE A 13 8.86 16.45 10.03
CA ILE A 13 10.25 16.81 9.74
C ILE A 13 10.66 18.00 10.60
N GLY A 14 11.78 17.84 11.34
CA GLY A 14 12.31 18.87 12.22
C GLY A 14 11.76 18.85 13.65
N GLU A 15 10.67 18.13 13.90
CA GLU A 15 10.15 17.90 15.26
C GLU A 15 10.61 16.53 15.78
N GLU A 16 9.94 15.46 15.34
CA GLU A 16 10.33 14.10 15.73
C GLU A 16 11.20 13.42 14.65
N PHE A 17 10.98 13.71 13.36
CA PHE A 17 11.85 13.19 12.30
C PHE A 17 13.13 14.01 12.22
N THR A 18 14.07 13.69 13.10
CA THR A 18 15.39 14.31 13.24
C THR A 18 16.50 13.30 12.99
N LYS A 19 17.73 13.80 12.73
CA LYS A 19 18.91 12.94 12.57
C LYS A 19 19.11 12.00 13.76
N ASP A 20 18.94 12.53 14.98
CA ASP A 20 19.16 11.74 16.19
C ASP A 20 18.12 10.64 16.35
N ASN A 21 16.85 10.93 16.09
CA ASN A 21 15.79 9.93 16.16
C ASN A 21 15.93 8.88 15.05
N VAL A 22 16.30 9.26 13.81
CA VAL A 22 16.60 8.31 12.73
C VAL A 22 17.74 7.36 13.12
N ARG A 23 18.81 7.90 13.70
CA ARG A 23 19.95 7.10 14.18
C ARG A 23 19.58 6.19 15.35
N LEU A 24 18.69 6.66 16.22
CA LEU A 24 18.19 5.87 17.35
C LEU A 24 17.37 4.66 16.87
N VAL A 25 16.50 4.87 15.87
CA VAL A 25 15.78 3.76 15.21
C VAL A 25 16.75 2.79 14.54
N ALA A 26 17.75 3.31 13.81
CA ALA A 26 18.77 2.48 13.16
C ALA A 26 19.56 1.64 14.18
N GLN A 27 19.93 2.22 15.33
CA GLN A 27 20.64 1.50 16.39
C GLN A 27 19.76 0.38 17.00
N ALA A 28 18.46 0.65 17.20
CA ALA A 28 17.53 -0.36 17.67
C ALA A 28 17.43 -1.55 16.71
N VAL A 29 17.30 -1.25 15.41
CA VAL A 29 17.29 -2.28 14.35
C VAL A 29 18.61 -3.05 14.31
N ALA A 30 19.77 -2.36 14.39
CA ALA A 30 21.08 -3.00 14.43
C ALA A 30 21.23 -3.95 15.63
N ASN A 31 20.78 -3.51 16.81
CA ASN A 31 20.83 -4.34 18.02
C ASN A 31 19.98 -5.60 17.89
N ILE A 32 18.80 -5.49 17.27
CA ILE A 32 17.93 -6.65 17.00
C ILE A 32 18.60 -7.59 16.02
N THR A 33 19.08 -7.09 14.89
CA THR A 33 19.76 -7.85 13.84
C THR A 33 20.94 -8.66 14.40
N ASN A 34 21.77 -8.03 15.24
CA ASN A 34 22.91 -8.67 15.88
C ASN A 34 22.50 -9.71 16.95
N ARG A 35 21.47 -9.39 17.75
CA ARG A 35 20.95 -10.30 18.78
C ARG A 35 20.35 -11.57 18.17
N GLU A 36 19.73 -11.45 17.00
CA GLU A 36 19.18 -12.58 16.26
C GLU A 36 20.23 -13.34 15.43
N SER A 37 21.47 -12.85 15.42
CA SER A 37 22.60 -13.44 14.66
C SER A 37 22.32 -13.54 13.17
N VAL A 38 21.69 -12.49 12.59
CA VAL A 38 21.34 -12.41 11.15
C VAL A 38 22.07 -11.26 10.44
N ALA A 39 23.09 -10.67 11.06
CA ALA A 39 23.87 -9.56 10.50
C ALA A 39 24.61 -9.93 9.22
N ASP A 40 25.02 -11.17 9.08
CA ASP A 40 25.71 -11.73 7.91
C ASP A 40 24.82 -11.79 6.65
N ARG A 41 23.50 -11.71 6.82
CA ARG A 41 22.53 -11.67 5.72
C ARG A 41 22.45 -10.30 5.05
N GLY A 42 23.15 -9.29 5.57
CA GLY A 42 23.15 -7.92 5.05
C GLY A 42 21.83 -7.18 5.27
N PHE A 43 21.78 -5.94 4.75
CA PHE A 43 20.62 -5.06 4.92
C PHE A 43 20.44 -4.16 3.68
N VAL A 44 19.25 -4.05 3.12
CA VAL A 44 18.96 -3.17 1.99
C VAL A 44 18.29 -1.89 2.48
N ILE A 45 18.78 -0.73 2.00
CA ILE A 45 18.17 0.59 2.28
C ILE A 45 17.87 1.30 0.96
N GLY A 46 16.64 1.84 0.86
CA GLY A 46 16.23 2.76 -0.18
C GLY A 46 15.47 3.95 0.39
N TYR A 47 15.07 4.89 -0.47
CA TYR A 47 14.38 6.10 -0.06
C TYR A 47 13.53 6.70 -1.19
N ASP A 48 12.50 7.48 -0.82
CA ASP A 48 11.63 8.20 -1.73
C ASP A 48 12.12 9.63 -2.02
N ARG A 49 11.25 10.47 -2.67
CA ARG A 49 11.58 11.85 -3.04
C ARG A 49 11.31 12.89 -1.95
N ARG A 50 10.88 12.49 -0.76
CA ARG A 50 10.60 13.42 0.34
C ARG A 50 11.84 14.18 0.76
N PHE A 51 11.60 15.36 1.33
CA PHE A 51 12.69 16.16 1.90
C PHE A 51 13.45 15.35 2.96
N LEU A 52 14.77 15.38 2.91
CA LEU A 52 15.71 14.64 3.78
C LEU A 52 15.73 13.10 3.63
N SER A 53 14.94 12.47 2.75
CA SER A 53 14.94 11.01 2.64
C SER A 53 16.34 10.46 2.29
N ASP A 54 17.04 11.09 1.36
CA ASP A 54 18.42 10.72 0.96
C ASP A 54 19.39 10.79 2.15
N LYS A 55 19.35 11.89 2.91
CA LYS A 55 20.22 12.07 4.09
C LYS A 55 19.85 11.12 5.22
N ALA A 56 18.57 10.92 5.47
CA ALA A 56 18.10 10.00 6.51
C ALA A 56 18.49 8.55 6.18
N GLY A 57 18.43 8.15 4.91
CA GLY A 57 18.95 6.86 4.46
C GLY A 57 20.44 6.68 4.75
N ARG A 58 21.25 7.70 4.48
CA ARG A 58 22.69 7.69 4.82
C ARG A 58 22.90 7.60 6.34
N TRP A 59 22.20 8.40 7.15
CA TRP A 59 22.31 8.33 8.61
C TRP A 59 21.94 6.97 9.19
N PHE A 60 20.96 6.30 8.57
CA PHE A 60 20.57 4.96 8.94
C PHE A 60 21.66 3.93 8.58
N ALA A 61 22.21 4.02 7.36
CA ALA A 61 23.28 3.17 6.88
C ALA A 61 24.56 3.30 7.70
N GLU A 62 24.96 4.53 8.07
CA GLU A 62 26.12 4.84 8.93
C GLU A 62 26.05 4.08 10.27
N VAL A 63 24.86 3.99 10.85
CA VAL A 63 24.68 3.28 12.13
C VAL A 63 24.75 1.77 11.95
N LEU A 64 24.09 1.22 10.90
CA LEU A 64 24.16 -0.21 10.64
C LEU A 64 25.60 -0.67 10.37
N ALA A 65 26.33 0.08 9.54
CA ALA A 65 27.73 -0.20 9.21
C ALA A 65 28.62 -0.17 10.46
N ALA A 66 28.44 0.82 11.35
CA ALA A 66 29.17 0.91 12.60
C ALA A 66 28.88 -0.24 13.60
N ASN A 67 27.78 -0.97 13.38
CA ASN A 67 27.42 -2.16 14.14
C ASN A 67 27.76 -3.49 13.42
N GLY A 68 28.59 -3.41 12.34
CA GLY A 68 29.10 -4.57 11.62
C GLY A 68 28.11 -5.22 10.64
N ILE A 69 27.04 -4.52 10.27
CA ILE A 69 26.05 -4.99 9.31
C ILE A 69 26.40 -4.40 7.93
N VAL A 70 26.61 -5.27 6.93
CA VAL A 70 26.86 -4.83 5.55
C VAL A 70 25.57 -4.28 4.95
N VAL A 71 25.64 -3.05 4.43
CA VAL A 71 24.50 -2.35 3.87
C VAL A 71 24.56 -2.27 2.35
N SER A 72 23.56 -2.76 1.65
CA SER A 72 23.31 -2.49 0.24
C SER A 72 22.45 -1.23 0.12
N PHE A 73 23.07 -0.10 -0.22
CA PHE A 73 22.45 1.22 -0.27
C PHE A 73 22.05 1.58 -1.70
N ILE A 74 20.77 1.87 -1.93
CA ILE A 74 20.27 2.33 -3.22
C ILE A 74 20.45 3.85 -3.28
N ASP A 75 21.44 4.33 -4.03
CA ASP A 75 21.81 5.76 -4.09
C ASP A 75 20.93 6.58 -5.07
N LYS A 76 19.67 6.19 -5.21
CA LYS A 76 18.64 6.92 -5.97
C LYS A 76 17.31 6.75 -5.26
N PHE A 77 16.41 7.73 -5.45
CA PHE A 77 15.03 7.53 -5.02
C PHE A 77 14.35 6.44 -5.86
N VAL A 78 13.72 5.51 -5.17
CA VAL A 78 13.09 4.33 -5.77
C VAL A 78 11.74 4.02 -5.13
N PRO A 79 10.85 3.34 -5.87
CA PRO A 79 9.67 2.71 -5.28
C PRO A 79 10.01 1.82 -4.08
N THR A 80 9.19 1.91 -3.04
CA THR A 80 9.28 0.99 -1.87
C THR A 80 9.35 -0.49 -2.30
N PRO A 81 8.54 -0.96 -3.28
CA PRO A 81 8.62 -2.33 -3.79
C PRO A 81 10.01 -2.77 -4.25
N ILE A 82 10.83 -1.87 -4.79
CA ILE A 82 12.20 -2.20 -5.22
C ILE A 82 13.08 -2.59 -4.03
N VAL A 83 12.91 -1.91 -2.90
CA VAL A 83 13.64 -2.25 -1.66
C VAL A 83 13.22 -3.64 -1.18
N MET A 84 11.91 -3.91 -1.16
CA MET A 84 11.34 -5.20 -0.77
C MET A 84 11.79 -6.33 -1.70
N PHE A 85 11.77 -6.08 -3.02
CA PHE A 85 12.23 -7.02 -4.04
C PHE A 85 13.72 -7.37 -3.84
N LYS A 86 14.58 -6.37 -3.69
CA LYS A 86 16.01 -6.60 -3.53
C LYS A 86 16.35 -7.27 -2.21
N ALA A 87 15.65 -6.92 -1.13
CA ALA A 87 15.80 -7.58 0.15
C ALA A 87 15.40 -9.06 0.10
N LYS A 88 14.30 -9.39 -0.60
CA LYS A 88 13.87 -10.78 -0.85
C LYS A 88 14.91 -11.54 -1.64
N GLU A 89 15.41 -10.96 -2.75
CA GLU A 89 16.40 -11.57 -3.63
C GLU A 89 17.73 -11.87 -2.90
N MET A 90 18.17 -10.93 -2.06
CA MET A 90 19.40 -11.09 -1.26
C MET A 90 19.21 -11.96 -0.01
N GLY A 91 17.98 -12.35 0.33
CA GLY A 91 17.67 -13.11 1.54
C GLY A 91 17.90 -12.33 2.83
N CYS A 92 17.79 -10.99 2.80
CA CYS A 92 17.95 -10.16 3.98
C CYS A 92 16.88 -10.49 5.03
N ALA A 93 17.29 -10.55 6.31
CA ALA A 93 16.36 -10.72 7.42
C ALA A 93 15.55 -9.44 7.66
N TYR A 94 16.21 -8.29 7.46
CA TYR A 94 15.61 -6.96 7.60
C TYR A 94 16.05 -6.05 6.46
N SER A 95 15.21 -5.06 6.14
CA SER A 95 15.50 -3.96 5.22
C SER A 95 14.67 -2.74 5.58
N ALA A 96 14.98 -1.58 5.01
CA ALA A 96 14.23 -0.37 5.30
C ALA A 96 14.09 0.55 4.07
N CYS A 97 12.96 1.26 4.01
CA CYS A 97 12.75 2.38 3.10
C CYS A 97 12.46 3.65 3.87
N ILE A 98 13.18 4.72 3.54
CA ILE A 98 12.92 6.04 4.12
C ILE A 98 11.80 6.70 3.33
N THR A 99 10.64 6.74 3.94
CA THR A 99 9.40 7.25 3.32
C THR A 99 8.31 7.47 4.36
N ALA A 100 7.39 8.37 4.09
CA ALA A 100 6.10 8.46 4.78
C ALA A 100 4.92 8.12 3.86
N SER A 101 5.18 7.42 2.71
CA SER A 101 4.16 6.96 1.76
C SER A 101 3.25 8.11 1.28
N HIS A 102 1.96 8.04 1.61
CA HIS A 102 0.93 9.01 1.21
C HIS A 102 0.72 10.17 2.19
N ASN A 103 1.49 10.27 3.27
CA ASN A 103 1.36 11.37 4.23
C ASN A 103 1.70 12.73 3.57
N PRO A 104 1.22 13.86 4.13
CA PRO A 104 1.61 15.20 3.69
C PRO A 104 3.12 15.42 3.59
N ALA A 105 3.54 16.47 2.90
CA ALA A 105 4.94 16.74 2.59
C ALA A 105 5.83 17.03 3.80
N ASP A 106 5.24 17.55 4.86
CA ASP A 106 5.89 17.87 6.14
C ASP A 106 6.21 16.63 7.00
N TYR A 107 5.77 15.44 6.56
CA TYR A 107 6.13 14.17 7.18
C TYR A 107 7.27 13.48 6.43
N ASN A 108 8.08 12.74 7.20
CA ASN A 108 8.91 11.66 6.67
C ASN A 108 8.85 10.46 7.63
N GLY A 109 9.52 9.36 7.30
CA GLY A 109 9.42 8.15 8.12
C GLY A 109 10.37 7.04 7.71
N ILE A 110 10.22 5.92 8.37
CA ILE A 110 10.98 4.69 8.13
C ILE A 110 10.01 3.51 8.11
N LYS A 111 9.91 2.85 6.96
CA LYS A 111 9.31 1.52 6.84
C LYS A 111 10.38 0.48 7.07
N VAL A 112 10.11 -0.52 7.89
CA VAL A 112 10.98 -1.68 8.10
C VAL A 112 10.30 -2.90 7.51
N PHE A 113 11.07 -3.68 6.78
CA PHE A 113 10.63 -4.94 6.17
C PHE A 113 11.37 -6.11 6.79
N ILE A 114 10.70 -7.26 6.76
CA ILE A 114 11.22 -8.53 7.28
C ILE A 114 11.51 -9.51 6.14
N GLU A 115 12.00 -10.67 6.47
CA GLU A 115 12.34 -11.74 5.54
C GLU A 115 11.24 -11.97 4.48
N GLY A 116 11.67 -12.16 3.23
CA GLY A 116 10.78 -12.28 2.08
C GLY A 116 10.30 -10.94 1.50
N GLY A 117 10.81 -9.80 1.99
CA GLY A 117 10.41 -8.46 1.52
C GLY A 117 8.97 -8.14 1.92
N ARG A 118 8.59 -8.42 3.17
CA ARG A 118 7.26 -8.18 3.74
C ARG A 118 7.29 -7.03 4.74
N ASP A 119 6.15 -6.35 4.91
CA ASP A 119 6.00 -5.36 5.98
C ASP A 119 6.23 -6.02 7.36
N ALA A 120 6.95 -5.32 8.25
CA ALA A 120 7.14 -5.78 9.63
C ALA A 120 5.79 -5.88 10.36
N ASP A 121 5.56 -7.02 11.00
CA ASP A 121 4.37 -7.26 11.81
C ASP A 121 4.42 -6.53 13.16
N GLU A 122 3.37 -6.68 13.96
CA GLU A 122 3.28 -6.05 15.27
C GLU A 122 4.35 -6.54 16.25
N ILE A 123 4.74 -7.79 16.15
CA ILE A 123 5.75 -8.38 17.04
C ILE A 123 7.09 -7.68 16.81
N ILE A 124 7.47 -7.50 15.55
CA ILE A 124 8.72 -6.87 15.17
C ILE A 124 8.69 -5.35 15.47
N THR A 125 7.59 -4.67 15.14
CA THR A 125 7.49 -3.22 15.44
C THR A 125 7.52 -2.94 16.94
N GLN A 126 6.83 -3.71 17.77
CA GLN A 126 6.89 -3.61 19.23
C GLN A 126 8.28 -3.93 19.78
N LYS A 127 8.99 -4.89 19.16
CA LYS A 127 10.37 -5.22 19.52
C LYS A 127 11.31 -4.05 19.22
N ILE A 128 11.14 -3.37 18.08
CA ILE A 128 11.88 -2.17 17.71
C ILE A 128 11.59 -1.05 18.71
N GLU A 129 10.31 -0.77 19.01
CA GLU A 129 9.91 0.25 19.99
C GLU A 129 10.48 -0.02 21.38
N SER A 130 10.39 -1.26 21.83
CA SER A 130 10.93 -1.68 23.12
C SER A 130 12.45 -1.47 23.19
N GLN A 131 13.16 -1.77 22.10
CA GLN A 131 14.59 -1.55 22.01
C GLN A 131 14.92 -0.05 22.01
N ILE A 132 14.17 0.80 21.25
CA ILE A 132 14.35 2.26 21.24
C ILE A 132 14.22 2.84 22.65
N ASN A 133 13.24 2.39 23.43
CA ASN A 133 12.97 2.89 24.78
C ASN A 133 14.12 2.60 25.79
N THR A 134 15.04 1.70 25.45
CA THR A 134 16.23 1.39 26.28
C THR A 134 17.46 2.15 25.84
N LEU A 135 17.42 2.89 24.73
CA LEU A 135 18.56 3.57 24.13
C LEU A 135 18.56 5.07 24.43
N THR A 136 19.76 5.62 24.51
CA THR A 136 20.06 7.06 24.56
C THR A 136 20.92 7.44 23.36
N ALA A 137 21.09 8.73 23.11
CA ALA A 137 21.98 9.22 22.05
C ALA A 137 23.45 8.74 22.21
N GLN A 138 23.87 8.40 23.44
CA GLN A 138 25.22 7.91 23.72
C GLN A 138 25.43 6.44 23.32
N ASP A 139 24.36 5.69 23.17
CA ASP A 139 24.41 4.28 22.76
C ASP A 139 24.50 4.12 21.24
N VAL A 140 24.29 5.20 20.49
CA VAL A 140 24.32 5.20 19.04
C VAL A 140 25.74 5.18 18.51
N LYS A 141 26.10 4.13 17.79
CA LYS A 141 27.36 4.03 17.04
C LYS A 141 27.15 4.55 15.62
N SER A 142 28.13 5.22 15.08
CA SER A 142 28.07 5.74 13.70
C SER A 142 29.48 5.83 13.12
N VAL A 143 29.58 5.55 11.83
CA VAL A 143 30.79 5.73 11.01
C VAL A 143 30.46 6.74 9.92
N ASP A 144 31.47 7.42 9.39
CA ASP A 144 31.26 8.28 8.22
C ASP A 144 30.82 7.45 7.00
N PHE A 145 29.86 7.96 6.23
CA PHE A 145 29.28 7.23 5.09
C PHE A 145 30.32 6.88 4.01
N GLU A 146 31.15 7.87 3.62
CA GLU A 146 32.13 7.67 2.55
C GLU A 146 33.24 6.72 3.04
N GLN A 147 33.65 6.82 4.28
CA GLN A 147 34.58 5.86 4.89
C GLN A 147 33.99 4.44 4.91
N ALA A 148 32.72 4.29 5.27
CA ALA A 148 32.06 2.98 5.26
C ALA A 148 31.91 2.39 3.85
N VAL A 149 31.81 3.23 2.80
CA VAL A 149 31.85 2.80 1.41
C VAL A 149 33.25 2.30 1.03
N GLU A 150 34.31 3.05 1.39
CA GLU A 150 35.71 2.63 1.18
C GLU A 150 36.01 1.30 1.88
N ASP A 151 35.54 1.13 3.09
CA ASP A 151 35.70 -0.09 3.91
C ASP A 151 34.77 -1.24 3.45
N LYS A 152 33.96 -1.03 2.41
CA LYS A 152 32.97 -2.01 1.87
C LYS A 152 31.89 -2.45 2.86
N LEU A 153 31.66 -1.69 3.91
CA LEU A 153 30.54 -1.88 4.84
C LEU A 153 29.25 -1.33 4.25
N ILE A 154 29.34 -0.32 3.37
CA ILE A 154 28.23 0.18 2.56
C ILE A 154 28.56 -0.07 1.08
N GLN A 155 27.67 -0.76 0.39
CA GLN A 155 27.79 -1.08 -1.03
C GLN A 155 26.70 -0.34 -1.79
N ILE A 156 27.08 0.50 -2.75
CA ILE A 156 26.14 1.23 -3.59
C ILE A 156 25.60 0.29 -4.67
N ILE A 157 24.27 0.14 -4.73
CA ILE A 157 23.58 -0.73 -5.68
C ILE A 157 22.49 0.01 -6.47
N ASN A 158 22.11 -0.53 -7.62
CA ASN A 158 20.99 -0.04 -8.42
C ASN A 158 20.14 -1.20 -8.95
N PRO A 159 19.16 -1.69 -8.20
CA PRO A 159 18.35 -2.85 -8.57
C PRO A 159 17.21 -2.55 -9.55
N MET A 160 17.15 -1.35 -10.15
CA MET A 160 16.04 -0.91 -11.01
C MET A 160 15.82 -1.87 -12.19
N ASN A 161 16.87 -2.26 -12.90
CA ASN A 161 16.73 -3.12 -14.07
C ASN A 161 16.27 -4.52 -13.68
N GLU A 162 16.84 -5.10 -12.61
CA GLU A 162 16.45 -6.42 -12.09
C GLU A 162 14.97 -6.46 -11.70
N PHE A 163 14.49 -5.39 -11.07
CA PHE A 163 13.07 -5.25 -10.70
C PHE A 163 12.17 -5.13 -11.94
N VAL A 164 12.53 -4.27 -12.90
CA VAL A 164 11.79 -4.10 -14.16
C VAL A 164 11.74 -5.41 -14.94
N ASP A 165 12.87 -6.10 -15.05
CA ASP A 165 12.96 -7.39 -15.75
C ASP A 165 12.09 -8.45 -15.06
N SER A 166 12.02 -8.44 -13.72
CA SER A 166 11.14 -9.35 -12.98
C SER A 166 9.66 -9.15 -13.31
N ILE A 167 9.23 -7.89 -13.50
CA ILE A 167 7.86 -7.56 -13.91
C ILE A 167 7.63 -7.98 -15.37
N ILE A 168 8.53 -7.62 -16.29
CA ILE A 168 8.42 -7.97 -17.72
C ILE A 168 8.33 -9.49 -17.92
N ASN A 169 9.09 -10.26 -17.16
CA ASN A 169 9.07 -11.72 -17.22
C ASN A 169 7.80 -12.34 -16.61
N PHE A 170 7.09 -11.60 -15.76
CA PHE A 170 5.88 -12.06 -15.10
C PHE A 170 4.62 -11.84 -15.96
N ILE A 171 4.55 -10.69 -16.64
CA ILE A 171 3.40 -10.29 -17.47
C ILE A 171 3.50 -10.79 -18.91
N ASP A 172 2.37 -10.85 -19.61
CA ASP A 172 2.34 -11.12 -21.07
C ASP A 172 2.68 -9.85 -21.86
N ILE A 173 3.98 -9.55 -21.90
CA ILE A 173 4.52 -8.38 -22.59
C ILE A 173 4.23 -8.42 -24.11
N GLU A 174 4.10 -9.62 -24.71
CA GLU A 174 3.82 -9.76 -26.15
C GLU A 174 2.37 -9.38 -26.49
N SER A 175 1.41 -9.66 -25.63
CA SER A 175 0.04 -9.17 -25.79
C SER A 175 -0.04 -7.65 -25.63
N ILE A 176 0.72 -7.07 -24.66
CA ILE A 176 0.80 -5.62 -24.49
C ILE A 176 1.37 -4.96 -25.75
N LYS A 177 2.46 -5.50 -26.35
CA LYS A 177 3.05 -4.97 -27.60
C LYS A 177 2.08 -4.90 -28.77
N LYS A 178 1.12 -5.81 -28.83
CA LYS A 178 0.13 -5.87 -29.93
C LYS A 178 -1.03 -4.89 -29.72
N ALA A 179 -1.32 -4.52 -28.49
CA ALA A 179 -2.49 -3.72 -28.14
C ALA A 179 -2.35 -2.22 -28.49
N ASN A 180 -1.11 -1.70 -28.62
CA ASN A 180 -0.80 -0.30 -28.93
C ASN A 180 -1.52 0.70 -28.00
N LEU A 181 -1.53 0.42 -26.70
CA LEU A 181 -2.25 1.24 -25.72
C LEU A 181 -1.58 2.59 -25.49
N ARG A 182 -2.41 3.60 -25.28
CA ARG A 182 -2.02 4.94 -24.81
C ARG A 182 -2.23 5.03 -23.31
N VAL A 183 -1.16 5.30 -22.57
CA VAL A 183 -1.15 5.30 -21.10
C VAL A 183 -0.69 6.66 -20.58
N LEU A 184 -1.44 7.26 -19.66
CA LEU A 184 -1.05 8.47 -18.96
C LEU A 184 -0.69 8.15 -17.50
N ILE A 185 0.53 8.48 -17.08
CA ILE A 185 1.03 8.23 -15.73
C ILE A 185 1.07 9.55 -14.94
N ASP A 186 0.57 9.51 -13.72
CA ASP A 186 0.76 10.56 -12.70
C ASP A 186 1.43 9.96 -11.45
N PRO A 187 2.75 10.02 -11.31
CA PRO A 187 3.45 9.57 -10.11
C PRO A 187 3.23 10.51 -8.91
N MET A 188 2.39 11.53 -9.02
CA MET A 188 2.12 12.54 -7.98
C MET A 188 3.41 13.10 -7.37
N PHE A 189 4.40 13.43 -8.23
CA PHE A 189 5.77 13.82 -7.87
C PHE A 189 6.57 12.76 -7.11
N GLY A 190 6.03 11.54 -6.95
CA GLY A 190 6.65 10.39 -6.30
C GLY A 190 7.63 9.65 -7.22
N VAL A 191 7.87 8.39 -6.92
CA VAL A 191 9.00 7.61 -7.44
C VAL A 191 8.66 6.60 -8.54
N ALA A 192 7.38 6.40 -8.90
CA ALA A 192 6.94 5.34 -9.81
C ALA A 192 7.45 5.48 -11.25
N LYS A 193 7.63 6.72 -11.75
CA LYS A 193 7.88 7.01 -13.17
C LYS A 193 8.87 6.06 -13.82
N ASN A 194 10.08 5.97 -13.28
CA ASN A 194 11.17 5.28 -13.99
C ASN A 194 10.88 3.78 -14.16
N ALA A 195 10.37 3.12 -13.13
CA ALA A 195 10.06 1.70 -13.19
C ALA A 195 8.86 1.45 -14.12
N LEU A 196 7.73 2.11 -13.86
CA LEU A 196 6.48 1.88 -14.60
C LEU A 196 6.62 2.27 -16.09
N GLN A 197 7.17 3.44 -16.38
CA GLN A 197 7.38 3.90 -17.75
C GLN A 197 8.31 2.93 -18.51
N THR A 198 9.35 2.41 -17.88
CA THR A 198 10.26 1.45 -18.53
C THR A 198 9.54 0.14 -18.87
N VAL A 199 8.73 -0.40 -17.97
CA VAL A 199 7.92 -1.61 -18.25
C VAL A 199 7.00 -1.36 -19.45
N LEU A 200 6.26 -0.24 -19.45
CA LEU A 200 5.25 0.05 -20.48
C LEU A 200 5.89 0.37 -21.84
N ILE A 201 7.03 1.05 -21.89
CA ILE A 201 7.77 1.28 -23.14
C ILE A 201 8.31 -0.03 -23.70
N ASN A 202 8.76 -0.99 -22.88
CA ASN A 202 9.08 -2.34 -23.33
C ASN A 202 7.87 -3.03 -23.94
N GLY A 203 6.66 -2.78 -23.42
CA GLY A 203 5.38 -3.18 -23.99
C GLY A 203 4.94 -2.36 -25.21
N ARG A 204 5.77 -1.41 -25.70
CA ARG A 204 5.46 -0.51 -26.82
C ARG A 204 4.19 0.32 -26.63
N CYS A 205 3.81 0.60 -25.39
CA CYS A 205 2.78 1.56 -25.11
C CYS A 205 3.23 2.98 -25.48
N ASP A 206 2.28 3.82 -25.91
CA ASP A 206 2.46 5.27 -26.00
C ASP A 206 2.25 5.87 -24.62
N VAL A 207 3.33 6.33 -23.98
CA VAL A 207 3.33 6.67 -22.55
C VAL A 207 3.67 8.14 -22.34
N ASP A 208 2.70 8.88 -21.84
CA ASP A 208 2.90 10.25 -21.33
C ASP A 208 2.94 10.25 -19.80
N VAL A 209 3.67 11.23 -19.23
CA VAL A 209 3.81 11.38 -17.78
C VAL A 209 3.59 12.83 -17.37
N ILE A 210 2.76 13.02 -16.36
CA ILE A 210 2.57 14.34 -15.72
C ILE A 210 3.10 14.30 -14.28
N ASN A 211 3.33 15.47 -13.67
CA ASN A 211 3.76 15.61 -12.27
C ASN A 211 5.00 14.75 -11.91
N ASP A 212 5.98 14.63 -12.80
CA ASP A 212 7.16 13.75 -12.65
C ASP A 212 8.42 14.46 -12.13
N GLY A 213 8.38 15.78 -12.00
CA GLY A 213 9.49 16.59 -11.49
C GLY A 213 9.83 16.28 -10.02
N LYS A 214 11.08 16.58 -9.61
CA LYS A 214 11.44 16.53 -8.19
C LYS A 214 10.76 17.68 -7.44
N ASN A 215 9.72 17.38 -6.70
CA ASN A 215 9.02 18.33 -5.86
C ASN A 215 8.69 17.69 -4.50
N PRO A 216 9.48 17.93 -3.44
CA PRO A 216 9.23 17.36 -2.12
C PRO A 216 7.90 17.78 -1.49
N ASP A 217 7.29 18.87 -1.98
CA ASP A 217 5.97 19.35 -1.53
C ASP A 217 4.80 18.67 -2.27
N PHE A 218 5.09 17.73 -3.19
CA PHE A 218 4.10 17.01 -3.99
C PHE A 218 3.09 17.92 -4.70
N GLY A 219 3.55 19.09 -5.17
CA GLY A 219 2.69 20.07 -5.82
C GLY A 219 1.67 20.74 -4.90
N GLY A 220 1.86 20.67 -3.59
CA GLY A 220 0.92 21.15 -2.57
C GLY A 220 -0.28 20.22 -2.35
N LEU A 221 -0.26 19.01 -2.90
CA LEU A 221 -1.28 18.00 -2.72
C LEU A 221 -0.78 16.86 -1.82
N MET A 222 -1.70 16.14 -1.21
CA MET A 222 -1.36 14.88 -0.55
C MET A 222 -1.03 13.84 -1.62
N PRO A 223 0.14 13.16 -1.57
CA PRO A 223 0.53 12.17 -2.56
C PRO A 223 -0.19 10.83 -2.33
N SER A 224 -1.52 10.89 -2.37
CA SER A 224 -2.43 9.76 -2.15
C SER A 224 -3.41 9.70 -3.31
N PRO A 225 -3.38 8.66 -4.15
CA PRO A 225 -4.21 8.60 -5.35
C PRO A 225 -5.68 8.40 -4.97
N SER A 226 -6.50 9.38 -5.32
CA SER A 226 -7.94 9.40 -5.11
C SER A 226 -8.62 10.21 -6.23
N ALA A 227 -9.93 10.13 -6.35
CA ALA A 227 -10.66 10.95 -7.32
C ALA A 227 -10.41 12.45 -7.11
N ALA A 228 -10.25 12.90 -5.87
CA ALA A 228 -9.99 14.30 -5.53
C ALA A 228 -8.58 14.77 -5.92
N THR A 229 -7.57 13.92 -5.74
CA THR A 229 -6.15 14.27 -6.02
C THR A 229 -5.77 14.02 -7.48
N LEU A 230 -6.42 13.08 -8.16
CA LEU A 230 -6.17 12.70 -9.56
C LEU A 230 -7.10 13.41 -10.56
N TYR A 231 -7.82 14.47 -10.16
CA TYR A 231 -8.77 15.16 -11.04
C TYR A 231 -8.17 15.62 -12.38
N ARG A 232 -6.89 16.03 -12.37
CA ARG A 232 -6.16 16.43 -13.59
C ARG A 232 -5.90 15.22 -14.48
N LEU A 233 -5.51 14.09 -13.92
CA LEU A 233 -5.32 12.82 -14.65
C LEU A 233 -6.64 12.38 -15.29
N MET A 234 -7.75 12.39 -14.53
CA MET A 234 -9.10 12.06 -15.02
C MET A 234 -9.50 12.91 -16.23
N HIS A 235 -9.31 14.23 -16.11
CA HIS A 235 -9.63 15.17 -17.20
C HIS A 235 -8.79 14.89 -18.46
N LEU A 236 -7.46 14.72 -18.31
CA LEU A 236 -6.57 14.51 -19.45
C LEU A 236 -6.82 13.16 -20.13
N VAL A 237 -7.08 12.08 -19.36
CA VAL A 237 -7.42 10.77 -19.92
C VAL A 237 -8.63 10.89 -20.87
N LYS A 238 -9.70 11.54 -20.40
CA LYS A 238 -10.92 11.73 -21.18
C LYS A 238 -10.71 12.61 -22.40
N GLU A 239 -10.11 13.79 -22.23
CA GLU A 239 -10.00 14.79 -23.30
C GLU A 239 -9.02 14.38 -24.40
N GLN A 240 -7.96 13.64 -24.04
CA GLN A 240 -6.92 13.23 -25.00
C GLN A 240 -7.03 11.80 -25.46
N GLY A 241 -8.03 11.04 -24.94
CA GLY A 241 -8.34 9.69 -25.40
C GLY A 241 -7.27 8.67 -25.04
N TYR A 242 -6.76 8.67 -23.79
CA TYR A 242 -5.94 7.58 -23.30
C TYR A 242 -6.78 6.35 -22.97
N ASP A 243 -6.19 5.18 -23.09
CA ASP A 243 -6.87 3.91 -22.77
C ASP A 243 -6.94 3.66 -21.27
N ILE A 244 -5.98 4.20 -20.51
CA ILE A 244 -5.90 4.12 -19.05
C ILE A 244 -5.06 5.27 -18.49
N GLY A 245 -5.48 5.80 -17.34
CA GLY A 245 -4.69 6.66 -16.48
C GLY A 245 -4.23 5.93 -15.22
N ILE A 246 -2.97 6.13 -14.84
CA ILE A 246 -2.35 5.46 -13.71
C ILE A 246 -1.76 6.50 -12.76
N GLY A 247 -2.32 6.62 -11.55
CA GLY A 247 -1.75 7.38 -10.45
C GLY A 247 -1.06 6.48 -9.43
N THR A 248 0.02 6.95 -8.78
CA THR A 248 0.64 6.24 -7.66
C THR A 248 0.88 7.17 -6.48
N ASP A 249 0.95 6.62 -5.27
CA ASP A 249 1.35 7.42 -4.12
C ASP A 249 2.86 7.73 -4.09
N GLY A 250 3.28 8.49 -3.09
CA GLY A 250 4.64 9.05 -3.02
C GLY A 250 5.76 8.02 -3.11
N ASP A 251 5.57 6.82 -2.57
CA ASP A 251 6.54 5.72 -2.59
C ASP A 251 6.12 4.52 -3.48
N ALA A 252 5.04 4.72 -4.27
CA ALA A 252 4.56 3.82 -5.32
C ALA A 252 4.17 2.41 -4.84
N ASP A 253 3.74 2.27 -3.59
CA ASP A 253 3.18 1.01 -3.08
C ASP A 253 1.66 0.92 -3.28
N ARG A 254 0.99 2.05 -3.64
CA ARG A 254 -0.44 2.13 -3.96
C ARG A 254 -0.67 2.68 -5.35
N LEU A 255 -1.86 2.41 -5.89
CA LEU A 255 -2.28 2.92 -7.20
C LEU A 255 -3.70 3.49 -7.15
N GLY A 256 -3.96 4.41 -8.06
CA GLY A 256 -5.28 4.91 -8.42
C GLY A 256 -5.44 4.84 -9.93
N ILE A 257 -6.52 4.27 -10.41
CA ILE A 257 -6.73 3.98 -11.82
C ILE A 257 -7.86 4.84 -12.37
N ILE A 258 -7.68 5.28 -13.60
CA ILE A 258 -8.68 6.02 -14.38
C ILE A 258 -9.03 5.21 -15.62
N ASP A 259 -10.31 4.96 -15.84
CA ASP A 259 -10.80 4.29 -17.05
C ASP A 259 -10.70 5.19 -18.30
N GLU A 260 -10.97 4.64 -19.45
CA GLU A 260 -10.95 5.32 -20.74
C GLU A 260 -12.02 6.43 -20.87
N LYS A 261 -13.01 6.46 -19.97
CA LYS A 261 -14.05 7.51 -19.89
C LYS A 261 -13.66 8.67 -18.97
N GLY A 262 -12.50 8.55 -18.29
CA GLY A 262 -12.02 9.52 -17.30
C GLY A 262 -12.62 9.33 -15.91
N ASN A 263 -13.23 8.18 -15.61
CA ASN A 263 -13.75 7.88 -14.28
C ASN A 263 -12.65 7.26 -13.40
N PHE A 264 -12.63 7.64 -12.13
CA PHE A 264 -11.80 7.00 -11.13
C PHE A 264 -12.36 5.61 -10.81
N ILE A 265 -11.53 4.58 -10.97
CA ILE A 265 -11.83 3.20 -10.58
C ILE A 265 -11.46 3.04 -9.11
N HIS A 266 -12.45 2.70 -8.29
CA HIS A 266 -12.22 2.50 -6.87
C HIS A 266 -11.23 1.35 -6.62
N PRO A 267 -10.33 1.39 -5.61
CA PRO A 267 -9.39 0.30 -5.32
C PRO A 267 -10.03 -1.08 -5.15
N ASN A 268 -11.24 -1.15 -4.61
CA ASN A 268 -12.01 -2.40 -4.56
C ASN A 268 -12.30 -2.95 -5.96
N GLU A 269 -12.63 -2.06 -6.92
CA GLU A 269 -12.89 -2.43 -8.31
C GLU A 269 -11.60 -2.89 -9.00
N VAL A 270 -10.47 -2.25 -8.72
CA VAL A 270 -9.15 -2.71 -9.20
C VAL A 270 -8.86 -4.14 -8.73
N LEU A 271 -9.15 -4.43 -7.47
CA LEU A 271 -8.90 -5.74 -6.88
C LEU A 271 -9.81 -6.83 -7.48
N ILE A 272 -11.10 -6.54 -7.67
CA ILE A 272 -12.02 -7.49 -8.34
C ILE A 272 -11.66 -7.69 -9.81
N LEU A 273 -11.28 -6.64 -10.54
CA LEU A 273 -10.83 -6.72 -11.94
C LEU A 273 -9.63 -7.67 -12.07
N LEU A 274 -8.60 -7.47 -11.23
CA LEU A 274 -7.40 -8.30 -11.29
C LEU A 274 -7.67 -9.74 -10.85
N TYR A 275 -8.45 -9.94 -9.77
CA TYR A 275 -8.77 -11.30 -9.32
C TYR A 275 -9.59 -12.06 -10.37
N TYR A 276 -10.63 -11.43 -10.93
CA TYR A 276 -11.45 -11.99 -12.00
C TYR A 276 -10.60 -12.29 -13.26
N TYR A 277 -9.71 -11.37 -13.65
CA TYR A 277 -8.80 -11.58 -14.76
C TYR A 277 -7.88 -12.78 -14.56
N LEU A 278 -7.30 -12.93 -13.38
CA LEU A 278 -6.40 -14.04 -13.07
C LEU A 278 -7.13 -15.39 -13.14
N LEU A 279 -8.36 -15.45 -12.63
CA LEU A 279 -9.16 -16.68 -12.64
C LEU A 279 -9.71 -16.98 -14.02
N GLU A 280 -10.47 -16.04 -14.62
CA GLU A 280 -11.27 -16.28 -15.82
C GLU A 280 -10.43 -16.28 -17.11
N TYR A 281 -9.47 -15.34 -17.23
CA TYR A 281 -8.70 -15.17 -18.49
C TYR A 281 -7.32 -15.81 -18.44
N LYS A 282 -6.64 -15.81 -17.32
CA LYS A 282 -5.35 -16.52 -17.17
C LYS A 282 -5.53 -17.98 -16.75
N GLY A 283 -6.72 -18.39 -16.29
CA GLY A 283 -6.99 -19.75 -15.84
C GLY A 283 -6.17 -20.15 -14.61
N TRP A 284 -5.75 -19.14 -13.81
CA TRP A 284 -5.05 -19.41 -12.57
C TRP A 284 -6.05 -19.80 -11.48
N THR A 285 -5.57 -20.45 -10.43
CA THR A 285 -6.36 -20.89 -9.28
C THR A 285 -5.75 -20.37 -7.98
N GLY A 286 -6.56 -20.17 -6.98
CA GLY A 286 -6.14 -19.79 -5.63
C GLY A 286 -7.02 -18.75 -4.98
N SER A 287 -6.95 -18.74 -3.67
CA SER A 287 -7.74 -17.88 -2.79
C SER A 287 -7.38 -16.40 -2.94
N VAL A 288 -8.28 -15.55 -2.47
CA VAL A 288 -8.05 -14.11 -2.30
C VAL A 288 -8.02 -13.73 -0.83
N VAL A 289 -7.17 -12.77 -0.47
CA VAL A 289 -7.11 -12.18 0.87
C VAL A 289 -7.51 -10.72 0.81
N ARG A 290 -8.50 -10.33 1.59
CA ARG A 290 -8.96 -8.94 1.72
C ARG A 290 -9.02 -8.51 3.18
N ASN A 291 -8.87 -7.22 3.44
CA ASN A 291 -9.13 -6.76 4.80
C ASN A 291 -10.63 -6.57 5.06
N ILE A 292 -10.99 -6.42 6.32
CA ILE A 292 -12.37 -6.33 6.81
C ILE A 292 -13.19 -5.15 6.20
N ALA A 293 -12.51 -4.13 5.64
CA ALA A 293 -13.13 -2.97 5.00
C ALA A 293 -13.08 -3.02 3.45
N THR A 294 -12.78 -4.18 2.87
CA THR A 294 -12.70 -4.38 1.41
C THR A 294 -13.97 -5.08 0.91
N THR A 295 -14.27 -4.94 -0.38
CA THR A 295 -15.51 -5.42 -1.01
C THR A 295 -15.77 -6.91 -0.85
N HIS A 296 -17.03 -7.29 -0.59
CA HIS A 296 -17.51 -8.66 -0.57
C HIS A 296 -17.79 -9.26 -1.97
N LEU A 297 -17.61 -8.48 -3.05
CA LEU A 297 -17.62 -9.06 -4.39
C LEU A 297 -16.51 -10.09 -4.60
N LEU A 298 -15.38 -9.94 -3.89
CA LEU A 298 -14.29 -10.92 -3.91
C LEU A 298 -14.74 -12.28 -3.39
N ASP A 299 -15.60 -12.31 -2.36
CA ASP A 299 -16.17 -13.55 -1.82
C ASP A 299 -17.01 -14.27 -2.88
N LYS A 300 -17.87 -13.53 -3.61
CA LYS A 300 -18.71 -14.07 -4.66
C LYS A 300 -17.91 -14.61 -5.86
N ILE A 301 -16.86 -13.86 -6.27
CA ILE A 301 -15.96 -14.31 -7.36
C ILE A 301 -15.21 -15.57 -6.93
N ALA A 302 -14.69 -15.62 -5.70
CA ALA A 302 -14.00 -16.79 -5.18
C ALA A 302 -14.94 -18.01 -5.14
N GLU A 303 -16.15 -17.86 -4.59
CA GLU A 303 -17.15 -18.93 -4.49
C GLU A 303 -17.52 -19.50 -5.87
N ASP A 304 -17.75 -18.64 -6.87
CA ASP A 304 -18.10 -19.04 -8.23
C ASP A 304 -17.00 -19.89 -8.92
N HIS A 305 -15.73 -19.64 -8.55
CA HIS A 305 -14.57 -20.40 -9.05
C HIS A 305 -14.14 -21.56 -8.13
N GLY A 306 -14.88 -21.84 -7.05
CA GLY A 306 -14.54 -22.89 -6.08
C GLY A 306 -13.34 -22.55 -5.20
N GLU A 307 -13.01 -21.26 -5.07
CA GLU A 307 -11.89 -20.74 -4.31
C GLU A 307 -12.34 -20.14 -2.98
N LYS A 308 -11.39 -19.79 -2.11
CA LYS A 308 -11.65 -19.19 -0.80
C LYS A 308 -11.38 -17.68 -0.82
N CYS A 309 -12.16 -16.94 -0.04
CA CYS A 309 -11.87 -15.56 0.32
C CYS A 309 -11.58 -15.48 1.82
N PHE A 310 -10.40 -14.96 2.19
CA PHE A 310 -10.03 -14.74 3.58
C PHE A 310 -10.21 -13.28 3.96
N GLU A 311 -10.95 -13.03 5.04
CA GLU A 311 -11.10 -11.72 5.66
C GLU A 311 -10.10 -11.59 6.82
N VAL A 312 -9.28 -10.51 6.82
CA VAL A 312 -8.28 -10.24 7.86
C VAL A 312 -8.44 -8.81 8.40
N PRO A 313 -7.87 -8.48 9.57
CA PRO A 313 -7.84 -7.11 10.08
C PRO A 313 -7.17 -6.13 9.10
N VAL A 314 -7.45 -4.82 9.27
CA VAL A 314 -6.82 -3.77 8.45
C VAL A 314 -5.33 -3.70 8.70
N GLY A 315 -4.59 -3.64 7.61
CA GLY A 315 -3.13 -3.56 7.59
C GLY A 315 -2.52 -4.65 6.71
N PHE A 316 -1.71 -4.23 5.74
CA PHE A 316 -1.18 -5.13 4.72
C PHE A 316 -0.34 -6.29 5.28
N LYS A 317 0.26 -6.11 6.47
CA LYS A 317 0.93 -7.16 7.22
C LYS A 317 0.05 -8.41 7.45
N HIS A 318 -1.24 -8.22 7.73
CA HIS A 318 -2.19 -9.32 7.94
C HIS A 318 -2.51 -10.02 6.61
N ILE A 319 -2.67 -9.24 5.53
CA ILE A 319 -2.84 -9.79 4.16
C ILE A 319 -1.61 -10.61 3.77
N SER A 320 -0.42 -10.02 3.91
CA SER A 320 0.85 -10.69 3.59
C SER A 320 1.04 -11.99 4.38
N SER A 321 0.72 -11.99 5.68
CA SER A 321 0.83 -13.19 6.53
C SER A 321 -0.18 -14.28 6.13
N GLN A 322 -1.42 -13.91 5.80
CA GLN A 322 -2.41 -14.86 5.34
C GLN A 322 -2.07 -15.43 3.96
N MET A 323 -1.59 -14.58 3.04
CA MET A 323 -1.11 -15.04 1.72
C MET A 323 0.07 -16.01 1.84
N GLU A 324 0.97 -15.81 2.82
CA GLU A 324 2.06 -16.75 3.10
C GLU A 324 1.54 -18.10 3.60
N ALA A 325 0.56 -18.06 4.51
CA ALA A 325 0.04 -19.26 5.15
C ALA A 325 -0.77 -20.16 4.21
N ASP A 326 -1.46 -19.59 3.21
CA ASP A 326 -2.39 -20.32 2.32
C ASP A 326 -1.90 -20.35 0.85
N ASP A 327 -0.75 -19.75 0.53
CA ASP A 327 -0.29 -19.51 -0.85
C ASP A 327 -1.35 -18.84 -1.74
N SER A 328 -2.04 -17.85 -1.16
CA SER A 328 -3.16 -17.18 -1.82
C SER A 328 -2.75 -16.49 -3.12
N LEU A 329 -3.65 -16.46 -4.11
CA LEU A 329 -3.39 -15.93 -5.45
C LEU A 329 -3.18 -14.41 -5.44
N ILE A 330 -4.03 -13.68 -4.74
CA ILE A 330 -4.00 -12.20 -4.68
C ILE A 330 -4.41 -11.73 -3.30
N GLY A 331 -3.83 -10.63 -2.85
CA GLY A 331 -4.23 -9.96 -1.62
C GLY A 331 -4.21 -8.45 -1.78
N GLY A 332 -5.20 -7.76 -1.22
CA GLY A 332 -5.31 -6.32 -1.36
C GLY A 332 -6.22 -5.63 -0.36
N GLU A 333 -6.14 -4.31 -0.35
CA GLU A 333 -6.87 -3.41 0.54
C GLU A 333 -7.64 -2.33 -0.25
N SER A 334 -8.75 -1.87 0.31
CA SER A 334 -9.50 -0.70 -0.20
C SER A 334 -8.66 0.58 -0.30
N SER A 335 -7.48 0.61 0.30
CA SER A 335 -6.53 1.72 0.21
C SER A 335 -5.69 1.76 -1.08
N GLY A 336 -5.85 0.80 -2.00
CA GLY A 336 -5.15 0.73 -3.28
C GLY A 336 -3.82 -0.04 -3.26
N GLY A 337 -3.48 -0.71 -2.16
CA GLY A 337 -2.32 -1.59 -2.08
C GLY A 337 -2.70 -3.03 -2.35
N LEU A 338 -1.99 -3.71 -3.23
CA LEU A 338 -2.20 -5.12 -3.54
C LEU A 338 -0.91 -5.83 -3.95
N THR A 339 -0.93 -7.15 -3.90
CA THR A 339 0.11 -8.03 -4.44
C THR A 339 -0.46 -9.36 -4.91
N ILE A 340 0.33 -10.11 -5.66
CA ILE A 340 -0.05 -11.37 -6.30
C ILE A 340 1.02 -12.44 -6.01
N ARG A 341 0.58 -13.69 -5.91
CA ARG A 341 1.46 -14.85 -5.76
C ARG A 341 2.54 -14.87 -6.86
N GLY A 342 3.76 -15.18 -6.47
CA GLY A 342 4.92 -15.19 -7.37
C GLY A 342 5.70 -13.89 -7.42
N HIS A 343 5.11 -12.76 -6.99
CA HIS A 343 5.78 -11.48 -6.85
C HIS A 343 6.31 -11.27 -5.41
N ILE A 344 6.60 -10.02 -5.01
CA ILE A 344 6.87 -9.70 -3.59
C ILE A 344 5.57 -9.82 -2.77
N LYS A 345 5.71 -10.14 -1.49
CA LYS A 345 4.56 -10.21 -0.56
C LYS A 345 4.28 -8.88 0.15
N GLY A 346 4.60 -7.79 -0.51
CA GLY A 346 4.29 -6.42 -0.13
C GLY A 346 3.53 -5.70 -1.23
N LYS A 347 2.95 -4.57 -0.92
CA LYS A 347 2.21 -3.76 -1.89
C LYS A 347 3.12 -3.27 -3.00
N ASP A 348 2.65 -3.35 -4.24
CA ASP A 348 3.37 -2.87 -5.41
C ASP A 348 2.45 -2.23 -6.45
N GLY A 349 2.43 -0.89 -6.46
CA GLY A 349 1.65 -0.12 -7.43
C GLY A 349 2.21 -0.19 -8.85
N VAL A 350 3.52 -0.40 -9.02
CA VAL A 350 4.16 -0.53 -10.34
C VAL A 350 3.76 -1.84 -11.00
N PHE A 351 3.89 -2.94 -10.27
CA PHE A 351 3.51 -4.27 -10.75
C PHE A 351 2.01 -4.37 -11.03
N ALA A 352 1.17 -3.93 -10.08
CA ALA A 352 -0.28 -3.97 -10.23
C ALA A 352 -0.77 -3.15 -11.44
N SER A 353 -0.18 -1.96 -11.67
CA SER A 353 -0.45 -1.14 -12.84
C SER A 353 -0.06 -1.84 -14.15
N SER A 354 1.08 -2.51 -14.17
CA SER A 354 1.55 -3.27 -15.33
C SER A 354 0.62 -4.45 -15.65
N LEU A 355 0.09 -5.10 -14.62
CA LEU A 355 -0.87 -6.20 -14.78
C LEU A 355 -2.25 -5.72 -15.28
N LEU A 356 -2.70 -4.52 -14.90
CA LEU A 356 -3.91 -3.92 -15.47
C LEU A 356 -3.75 -3.62 -16.96
N VAL A 357 -2.58 -3.14 -17.37
CA VAL A 357 -2.28 -2.92 -18.81
C VAL A 357 -2.23 -4.26 -19.56
N GLU A 358 -1.68 -5.31 -18.96
CA GLU A 358 -1.77 -6.67 -19.50
C GLU A 358 -3.22 -7.12 -19.66
N MET A 359 -4.05 -6.94 -18.64
CA MET A 359 -5.45 -7.33 -18.63
C MET A 359 -6.22 -6.70 -19.80
N ILE A 360 -6.10 -5.39 -20.01
CA ILE A 360 -6.71 -4.68 -21.13
C ILE A 360 -6.20 -5.26 -22.46
N SER A 361 -4.90 -5.53 -22.54
CA SER A 361 -4.25 -6.03 -23.77
C SER A 361 -4.67 -7.45 -24.14
N VAL A 362 -4.77 -8.33 -23.15
CA VAL A 362 -5.13 -9.75 -23.35
C VAL A 362 -6.61 -9.90 -23.63
N THR A 363 -7.45 -9.16 -22.93
CA THR A 363 -8.91 -9.25 -23.08
C THR A 363 -9.42 -8.49 -24.31
N GLY A 364 -8.70 -7.48 -24.76
CA GLY A 364 -9.14 -6.54 -25.80
C GLY A 364 -10.33 -5.69 -25.37
N LYS A 365 -10.66 -5.65 -24.06
CA LYS A 365 -11.79 -4.92 -23.47
C LYS A 365 -11.30 -3.70 -22.71
N LYS A 366 -12.11 -2.66 -22.65
CA LYS A 366 -11.87 -1.49 -21.81
C LYS A 366 -12.14 -1.81 -20.33
N LEU A 367 -11.56 -1.02 -19.42
CA LEU A 367 -11.79 -1.21 -17.98
C LEU A 367 -13.27 -1.13 -17.61
N SER A 368 -13.99 -0.16 -18.16
CA SER A 368 -15.44 -0.02 -17.92
C SER A 368 -16.24 -1.23 -18.40
N GLU A 369 -15.87 -1.84 -19.54
CA GLU A 369 -16.55 -3.02 -20.08
C GLU A 369 -16.31 -4.27 -19.21
N LEU A 370 -15.09 -4.42 -18.67
CA LEU A 370 -14.76 -5.50 -17.74
C LEU A 370 -15.50 -5.37 -16.42
N LEU A 371 -15.65 -4.14 -15.90
CA LEU A 371 -16.47 -3.89 -14.72
C LEU A 371 -17.95 -4.19 -14.97
N ASP A 372 -18.49 -3.78 -16.10
CA ASP A 372 -19.86 -4.08 -16.50
C ASP A 372 -20.11 -5.60 -16.59
N GLU A 373 -19.13 -6.36 -17.10
CA GLU A 373 -19.17 -7.82 -17.15
C GLU A 373 -19.22 -8.43 -15.74
N ILE A 374 -18.35 -7.99 -14.83
CA ILE A 374 -18.31 -8.46 -13.44
C ILE A 374 -19.62 -8.13 -12.73
N TYR A 375 -20.10 -6.91 -12.86
CA TYR A 375 -21.34 -6.48 -12.24
C TYR A 375 -22.57 -7.19 -12.80
N GLY A 376 -22.56 -7.47 -14.12
CA GLY A 376 -23.60 -8.28 -14.76
C GLY A 376 -23.68 -9.71 -14.21
N LYS A 377 -22.55 -10.27 -13.79
CA LYS A 377 -22.46 -11.64 -13.26
C LYS A 377 -22.72 -11.72 -11.75
N TYR A 378 -22.16 -10.79 -10.97
CA TYR A 378 -22.13 -10.88 -9.50
C TYR A 378 -23.00 -9.84 -8.79
N GLY A 379 -23.57 -8.88 -9.54
CA GLY A 379 -24.32 -7.75 -9.00
C GLY A 379 -23.41 -6.58 -8.59
N TYR A 380 -24.03 -5.42 -8.37
CA TYR A 380 -23.32 -4.22 -7.97
C TYR A 380 -22.96 -4.24 -6.48
N ALA A 381 -21.84 -3.60 -6.14
CA ALA A 381 -21.43 -3.31 -4.77
C ALA A 381 -20.87 -1.88 -4.71
N TYR A 382 -21.64 -0.99 -4.12
CA TYR A 382 -21.29 0.42 -3.98
C TYR A 382 -20.73 0.70 -2.59
N MET A 383 -19.52 1.26 -2.55
CA MET A 383 -18.87 1.67 -1.32
C MET A 383 -19.18 3.12 -1.00
N ALA A 384 -19.70 3.38 0.20
CA ALA A 384 -19.74 4.70 0.79
C ALA A 384 -18.69 4.81 1.90
N GLU A 385 -17.94 5.91 1.91
CA GLU A 385 -16.87 6.14 2.86
C GLU A 385 -17.10 7.44 3.64
N GLY A 386 -16.77 7.45 4.92
CA GLY A 386 -16.90 8.63 5.76
C GLY A 386 -15.81 8.71 6.82
N ASP A 387 -15.05 9.80 6.77
CA ASP A 387 -14.08 10.17 7.79
C ASP A 387 -14.72 11.14 8.78
N CYS A 388 -15.02 10.66 9.99
CA CYS A 388 -15.69 11.43 11.04
C CYS A 388 -14.65 11.90 12.07
N LYS A 389 -14.27 13.18 12.00
CA LYS A 389 -13.40 13.81 12.99
C LYS A 389 -14.14 14.06 14.29
N PHE A 390 -13.52 13.76 15.41
CA PHE A 390 -14.06 14.02 16.75
C PHE A 390 -13.01 14.70 17.64
N LYS A 391 -13.47 15.40 18.69
CA LYS A 391 -12.56 15.99 19.67
C LYS A 391 -11.93 14.87 20.52
N PRO A 392 -10.63 14.96 20.92
CA PRO A 392 -9.98 13.94 21.73
C PRO A 392 -10.79 13.50 22.97
N ALA A 393 -11.50 14.44 23.63
CA ALA A 393 -12.34 14.16 24.78
C ALA A 393 -13.58 13.28 24.45
N GLN A 394 -14.00 13.18 23.18
CA GLN A 394 -15.12 12.35 22.75
C GLN A 394 -14.72 10.89 22.48
N LYS A 395 -13.41 10.62 22.36
CA LYS A 395 -12.90 9.29 21.97
C LYS A 395 -13.39 8.20 22.92
N GLU A 396 -13.28 8.43 24.23
CA GLU A 396 -13.66 7.45 25.25
C GLU A 396 -15.16 7.19 25.23
N VAL A 397 -15.98 8.24 25.07
CA VAL A 397 -17.44 8.12 24.98
C VAL A 397 -17.86 7.30 23.78
N LEU A 398 -17.31 7.61 22.60
CA LEU A 398 -17.57 6.89 21.35
C LEU A 398 -17.09 5.43 21.45
N PHE A 399 -15.90 5.22 22.01
CA PHE A 399 -15.36 3.89 22.22
C PHE A 399 -16.24 3.05 23.14
N ASN A 400 -16.65 3.58 24.28
CA ASN A 400 -17.53 2.88 25.21
C ASN A 400 -18.87 2.53 24.54
N LYS A 401 -19.50 3.49 23.86
CA LYS A 401 -20.76 3.28 23.15
C LYS A 401 -20.68 2.12 22.13
N ILE A 402 -19.64 2.13 21.30
CA ILE A 402 -19.50 1.16 20.19
C ILE A 402 -18.99 -0.19 20.67
N TYR A 403 -17.92 -0.21 21.50
CA TYR A 403 -17.19 -1.45 21.77
C TYR A 403 -17.47 -2.08 23.14
N VAL A 404 -17.79 -1.25 24.16
CA VAL A 404 -18.06 -1.75 25.51
C VAL A 404 -19.56 -2.07 25.64
N GLU A 405 -20.40 -1.09 25.32
CA GLU A 405 -21.86 -1.23 25.40
C GLU A 405 -22.45 -1.93 24.16
N LYS A 406 -21.64 -2.03 23.08
CA LYS A 406 -22.01 -2.67 21.81
C LYS A 406 -23.31 -2.12 21.23
N GLN A 407 -23.55 -0.82 21.40
CA GLN A 407 -24.70 -0.14 20.85
C GLN A 407 -24.53 0.07 19.35
N LEU A 408 -25.59 -0.17 18.59
CA LEU A 408 -25.69 0.01 17.16
C LEU A 408 -26.92 0.85 16.82
N PRO A 409 -26.94 1.58 15.69
CA PRO A 409 -28.16 2.20 15.21
C PRO A 409 -29.21 1.15 14.83
N GLU A 410 -30.47 1.56 14.80
CA GLU A 410 -31.53 0.77 14.18
C GLU A 410 -31.38 0.86 12.67
N PHE A 411 -31.00 -0.25 12.03
CA PHE A 411 -30.90 -0.35 10.59
C PHE A 411 -32.22 -0.81 9.97
N GLU A 412 -32.49 -0.36 8.75
CA GLU A 412 -33.63 -0.84 7.96
C GLU A 412 -33.50 -2.29 7.47
N PHE A 413 -32.27 -2.83 7.53
CA PHE A 413 -31.92 -4.18 7.08
C PHE A 413 -31.75 -5.14 8.25
N GLU A 414 -32.16 -6.38 8.05
CA GLU A 414 -31.96 -7.44 9.04
C GLU A 414 -30.48 -7.76 9.19
N ILE A 415 -30.00 -7.70 10.43
CA ILE A 415 -28.60 -8.02 10.77
C ILE A 415 -28.43 -9.55 10.72
N GLU A 416 -27.41 -10.00 10.00
CA GLU A 416 -26.98 -11.39 9.99
C GLU A 416 -26.03 -11.68 11.15
N LYS A 417 -24.97 -10.87 11.27
CA LYS A 417 -23.98 -10.99 12.35
C LYS A 417 -23.27 -9.66 12.61
N VAL A 418 -22.63 -9.55 13.77
CA VAL A 418 -21.77 -8.42 14.13
C VAL A 418 -20.42 -8.94 14.57
N SER A 419 -19.33 -8.34 14.07
CA SER A 419 -17.95 -8.60 14.48
C SER A 419 -17.34 -7.37 15.15
N TYR A 420 -16.52 -7.60 16.17
CA TYR A 420 -15.76 -6.57 16.88
C TYR A 420 -14.23 -6.84 16.86
N GLU A 421 -13.75 -7.63 15.90
CA GLU A 421 -12.33 -8.01 15.82
C GLU A 421 -11.40 -6.84 15.47
N ASP A 422 -11.80 -6.00 14.51
CA ASP A 422 -11.04 -4.79 14.11
C ASP A 422 -12.01 -3.69 13.69
N GLY A 423 -12.79 -3.20 14.64
CA GLY A 423 -13.91 -2.28 14.40
C GLY A 423 -15.25 -2.93 14.75
N ALA A 424 -16.32 -2.15 14.69
CA ALA A 424 -17.67 -2.67 14.77
C ALA A 424 -18.20 -2.89 13.36
N LYS A 425 -18.20 -4.13 12.88
CA LYS A 425 -18.71 -4.50 11.54
C LYS A 425 -20.05 -5.23 11.66
N VAL A 426 -21.05 -4.68 11.00
CA VAL A 426 -22.39 -5.24 10.89
C VAL A 426 -22.56 -5.82 9.50
N TYR A 427 -22.95 -7.08 9.40
CA TYR A 427 -23.27 -7.77 8.16
C TYR A 427 -24.78 -7.91 8.06
N PHE A 428 -25.34 -7.59 6.91
CA PHE A 428 -26.77 -7.67 6.65
C PHE A 428 -27.12 -8.91 5.82
N LYS A 429 -28.30 -9.48 6.05
CA LYS A 429 -28.77 -10.66 5.32
C LYS A 429 -28.91 -10.46 3.80
N ASN A 430 -29.00 -9.20 3.34
CA ASN A 430 -29.00 -8.87 1.91
C ASN A 430 -27.61 -8.87 1.27
N GLY A 431 -26.55 -9.23 2.04
CA GLY A 431 -25.17 -9.27 1.61
C GLY A 431 -24.41 -7.95 1.74
N GLY A 432 -25.08 -6.86 2.13
CA GLY A 432 -24.42 -5.58 2.44
C GLY A 432 -23.76 -5.60 3.83
N TRP A 433 -22.94 -4.60 4.09
CA TRP A 433 -22.26 -4.45 5.38
C TRP A 433 -21.91 -3.00 5.68
N ILE A 434 -21.70 -2.69 6.96
CA ILE A 434 -21.11 -1.42 7.43
C ILE A 434 -20.09 -1.69 8.52
N ILE A 435 -19.02 -0.92 8.54
CA ILE A 435 -18.00 -0.97 9.60
C ILE A 435 -17.66 0.43 10.09
N ALA A 436 -17.52 0.58 11.42
CA ALA A 436 -16.98 1.77 12.06
C ALA A 436 -15.68 1.41 12.80
N ARG A 437 -14.59 2.13 12.51
CA ARG A 437 -13.26 1.81 13.01
C ARG A 437 -12.51 3.07 13.41
N PHE A 438 -11.93 3.10 14.61
CA PHE A 438 -11.04 4.20 15.00
C PHE A 438 -9.72 4.17 14.24
N SER A 439 -9.27 5.35 13.79
CA SER A 439 -7.91 5.49 13.30
C SER A 439 -6.91 5.25 14.45
N GLY A 440 -5.84 4.52 14.15
CA GLY A 440 -4.76 4.29 15.12
C GLY A 440 -3.87 5.52 15.36
N THR A 441 -3.89 6.51 14.45
CA THR A 441 -2.95 7.63 14.43
C THR A 441 -3.62 8.99 14.60
N GLU A 442 -4.91 9.13 14.32
CA GLU A 442 -5.64 10.39 14.32
C GLU A 442 -6.94 10.29 15.14
N PRO A 443 -7.46 11.41 15.68
CA PRO A 443 -8.77 11.43 16.34
C PRO A 443 -9.91 11.38 15.29
N LEU A 444 -10.01 10.25 14.63
CA LEU A 444 -10.84 10.00 13.47
C LEU A 444 -11.51 8.63 13.59
N LEU A 445 -12.80 8.58 13.33
CA LEU A 445 -13.56 7.35 13.12
C LEU A 445 -13.84 7.19 11.62
N ARG A 446 -13.40 6.11 11.05
CA ARG A 446 -13.67 5.74 9.65
C ARG A 446 -14.88 4.85 9.60
N ILE A 447 -15.82 5.20 8.74
CA ILE A 447 -17.04 4.43 8.51
C ILE A 447 -17.07 4.07 7.03
N PHE A 448 -17.21 2.77 6.73
CA PHE A 448 -17.35 2.24 5.37
C PHE A 448 -18.64 1.43 5.31
N ALA A 449 -19.42 1.63 4.26
CA ALA A 449 -20.62 0.83 4.01
C ALA A 449 -20.61 0.36 2.56
N GLU A 450 -20.91 -0.93 2.33
CA GLU A 450 -21.09 -1.50 1.00
C GLU A 450 -22.51 -2.04 0.86
N MET A 451 -23.23 -1.55 -0.17
CA MET A 451 -24.60 -1.96 -0.47
C MET A 451 -24.77 -2.16 -1.98
N GLN A 452 -25.90 -2.70 -2.40
CA GLN A 452 -26.19 -2.99 -3.82
C GLN A 452 -26.39 -1.72 -4.67
N ASP A 453 -26.70 -0.59 -4.06
CA ASP A 453 -26.83 0.70 -4.72
C ASP A 453 -26.25 1.83 -3.88
N LYS A 454 -25.86 2.92 -4.57
CA LYS A 454 -25.17 4.06 -3.98
C LYS A 454 -26.01 4.76 -2.91
N ASP A 455 -27.28 5.04 -3.19
CA ASP A 455 -28.15 5.80 -2.29
C ASP A 455 -28.36 5.05 -0.97
N THR A 456 -28.48 3.73 -1.05
CA THR A 456 -28.59 2.85 0.12
C THR A 456 -27.28 2.83 0.92
N ALA A 457 -26.12 2.75 0.26
CA ALA A 457 -24.83 2.79 0.93
C ALA A 457 -24.61 4.12 1.68
N GLU A 458 -24.91 5.24 1.04
CA GLU A 458 -24.82 6.58 1.65
C GLU A 458 -25.82 6.73 2.81
N ARG A 459 -27.03 6.23 2.67
CA ARG A 459 -28.06 6.29 3.73
C ARG A 459 -27.66 5.47 4.96
N VAL A 460 -27.18 4.25 4.78
CA VAL A 460 -26.71 3.38 5.89
C VAL A 460 -25.51 4.00 6.60
N LEU A 461 -24.59 4.58 5.84
CA LEU A 461 -23.45 5.31 6.39
C LEU A 461 -23.92 6.53 7.21
N GLN A 462 -24.88 7.32 6.71
CA GLN A 462 -25.42 8.47 7.41
C GLN A 462 -26.16 8.07 8.69
N GLN A 463 -26.94 6.98 8.68
CA GLN A 463 -27.57 6.43 9.89
C GLN A 463 -26.54 6.17 11.01
N PHE A 464 -25.36 5.63 10.66
CA PHE A 464 -24.33 5.39 11.67
C PHE A 464 -23.69 6.69 12.19
N LYS A 465 -23.49 7.68 11.32
CA LYS A 465 -23.01 9.02 11.73
C LYS A 465 -23.99 9.70 12.67
N ASP A 466 -25.27 9.72 12.32
CA ASP A 466 -26.34 10.34 13.13
C ASP A 466 -26.44 9.67 14.51
N PHE A 467 -26.35 8.34 14.55
CA PHE A 467 -26.33 7.58 15.81
C PHE A 467 -25.18 7.99 16.72
N LEU A 468 -24.03 8.32 16.16
CA LEU A 468 -22.84 8.76 16.91
C LEU A 468 -22.84 10.28 17.15
N SER A 469 -23.75 11.03 16.56
CA SER A 469 -23.78 12.50 16.58
C SER A 469 -22.48 13.11 16.01
N LEU A 470 -22.00 12.55 14.89
CA LEU A 470 -20.78 12.92 14.17
C LEU A 470 -21.07 13.52 12.79
#